data_c9142f4043f2014f5b31915e996834f9
#
_entry.id   c9142f4043f2014f5b31915e996834f9
#
_cell.length_a   1.000
_cell.length_b   1.000
_cell.length_c   1.000
_cell.angle_alpha   90.00
_cell.angle_beta   90.00
_cell.angle_gamma   90.00
#
_symmetry.space_group_name_H-M   'P 1'
#
loop_
_entity.id
_entity.type
_entity.pdbx_description
1 polymer ?
#
loop_
_entity_poly.entity_id
_entity_poly.type
_entity_poly.pdbx_seq_one_letter_code
_entity_poly.pdbx_strand_id
1 'polypeptide(L)'
;MARIGFRKAKYNAIDYTTNKYKALTENKVPDFEKVVDEKFAPEFNNAELYANDVLCESDYTFKKGALALTVADDNDALGAELLGNTVASNGTEVTSNVEDMQPEFGYGHIIPKVVGGVRKYKVEFFPRVKFTKITSDNKTRGESVEFSTSSVEGTVFPLDRAVNGLKVGDWEKHDTFATLEEAETYLDGLLTPSE
;
A
#
# COMPACT_ATOMS: atom_id res chain seq x y z
N MET A 1 23.47 2.48 4.34
CA MET A 1 22.24 2.50 5.17
C MET A 1 21.61 1.12 5.15
N ALA A 2 21.41 0.50 6.29
CA ALA A 2 20.77 -0.81 6.37
C ALA A 2 19.29 -0.62 6.78
N ARG A 3 18.37 -1.26 6.07
CA ARG A 3 16.95 -1.41 6.48
C ARG A 3 16.88 -2.53 7.52
N ILE A 4 16.15 -2.32 8.60
CA ILE A 4 15.99 -3.30 9.68
C ILE A 4 14.52 -3.64 9.84
N GLY A 5 14.03 -4.51 8.98
CA GLY A 5 12.68 -5.01 9.06
C GLY A 5 11.61 -4.01 8.59
N PHE A 6 10.37 -4.39 8.85
CA PHE A 6 9.14 -3.70 8.49
C PHE A 6 8.35 -3.42 9.76
N ARG A 7 7.73 -2.27 9.85
CA ARG A 7 6.84 -1.93 10.97
C ARG A 7 5.62 -1.20 10.47
N LYS A 8 4.50 -1.52 11.06
CA LYS A 8 3.20 -0.87 10.87
C LYS A 8 2.90 -0.47 9.42
N ALA A 9 1.98 -1.16 8.82
CA ALA A 9 1.34 -0.75 7.59
C ALA A 9 -0.06 -0.22 7.92
N LYS A 10 -0.46 0.83 7.23
CA LYS A 10 -1.76 1.46 7.37
C LYS A 10 -2.35 1.78 6.01
N TYR A 11 -3.67 1.81 5.94
CA TYR A 11 -4.37 2.09 4.70
C TYR A 11 -5.65 2.89 4.98
N ASN A 12 -6.18 3.54 3.96
CA ASN A 12 -7.53 4.09 3.98
C ASN A 12 -8.07 4.17 2.56
N ALA A 13 -9.36 3.86 2.39
CA ALA A 13 -10.00 3.89 1.08
C ALA A 13 -10.20 5.34 0.58
N ILE A 14 -10.15 5.51 -0.74
CA ILE A 14 -10.45 6.79 -1.38
C ILE A 14 -11.96 6.91 -1.58
N ASP A 15 -12.54 8.04 -1.15
CA ASP A 15 -13.89 8.43 -1.51
C ASP A 15 -13.85 9.36 -2.74
N TYR A 16 -14.29 8.84 -3.85
CA TYR A 16 -14.30 9.59 -5.12
C TYR A 16 -15.35 10.68 -5.19
N THR A 17 -16.31 10.69 -4.29
CA THR A 17 -17.32 11.75 -4.22
C THR A 17 -16.71 13.04 -3.66
N THR A 18 -15.84 12.89 -2.66
CA THR A 18 -15.20 14.00 -1.96
C THR A 18 -13.76 14.24 -2.41
N ASN A 19 -13.15 13.30 -3.14
CA ASN A 19 -11.71 13.26 -3.48
C ASN A 19 -10.82 13.34 -2.23
N LYS A 20 -11.25 12.69 -1.17
CA LYS A 20 -10.52 12.55 0.11
C LYS A 20 -10.46 11.08 0.50
N TYR A 21 -9.66 10.76 1.50
CA TYR A 21 -9.78 9.45 2.14
C TYR A 21 -11.10 9.36 2.90
N LYS A 22 -11.62 8.15 3.09
CA LYS A 22 -12.86 7.92 3.83
C LYS A 22 -12.75 8.43 5.26
N ALA A 23 -13.87 8.87 5.80
CA ALA A 23 -13.97 9.24 7.21
C ALA A 23 -13.56 8.06 8.10
N LEU A 24 -12.77 8.36 9.14
CA LEU A 24 -12.24 7.36 10.04
C LEU A 24 -13.29 6.91 11.04
N THR A 25 -13.37 5.61 11.28
CA THR A 25 -14.12 5.06 12.42
C THR A 25 -13.30 5.27 13.69
N GLU A 26 -13.91 5.85 14.74
CA GLU A 26 -13.24 6.13 16.01
C GLU A 26 -11.98 7.03 15.90
N ASN A 27 -11.87 7.84 14.86
CA ASN A 27 -10.70 8.69 14.56
C ASN A 27 -9.37 7.90 14.47
N LYS A 28 -9.42 6.63 14.11
CA LYS A 28 -8.26 5.77 13.96
C LYS A 28 -8.09 5.33 12.51
N VAL A 29 -6.89 5.55 11.96
CA VAL A 29 -6.51 5.00 10.65
C VAL A 29 -6.39 3.48 10.76
N PRO A 30 -7.04 2.70 9.86
CA PRO A 30 -6.96 1.25 9.89
C PRO A 30 -5.52 0.75 9.74
N ASP A 31 -5.15 -0.21 10.59
CA ASP A 31 -3.88 -0.91 10.49
C ASP A 31 -4.01 -2.04 9.45
N PHE A 32 -3.05 -2.15 8.55
CA PHE A 32 -2.88 -3.33 7.71
C PHE A 32 -2.15 -4.38 8.54
N GLU A 33 -2.92 -5.28 9.14
CA GLU A 33 -2.39 -6.16 10.19
C GLU A 33 -1.43 -7.22 9.65
N LYS A 34 -0.43 -7.55 10.48
CA LYS A 34 0.46 -8.72 10.35
C LYS A 34 1.20 -8.84 9.01
N VAL A 35 1.60 -7.73 8.41
CA VAL A 35 2.49 -7.75 7.24
C VAL A 35 3.87 -8.24 7.67
N VAL A 36 4.35 -9.28 7.00
CA VAL A 36 5.64 -9.93 7.24
C VAL A 36 6.70 -9.36 6.32
N ASP A 37 6.34 -9.16 5.05
CA ASP A 37 7.25 -8.70 4.00
C ASP A 37 6.50 -7.86 2.97
N GLU A 38 7.25 -6.94 2.34
CA GLU A 38 6.75 -6.09 1.27
C GLU A 38 7.78 -5.99 0.15
N LYS A 39 7.29 -6.08 -1.06
CA LYS A 39 8.08 -5.85 -2.26
C LYS A 39 7.37 -4.84 -3.15
N PHE A 40 8.04 -3.72 -3.42
CA PHE A 40 7.59 -2.74 -4.39
C PHE A 40 8.53 -2.72 -5.60
N ALA A 41 7.97 -2.77 -6.81
CA ALA A 41 8.69 -2.74 -8.07
C ALA A 41 8.06 -1.68 -9.00
N PRO A 42 8.67 -0.48 -9.10
CA PRO A 42 8.19 0.57 -10.00
C PRO A 42 8.49 0.24 -11.46
N GLU A 43 7.56 0.58 -12.35
CA GLU A 43 7.66 0.49 -13.80
C GLU A 43 7.62 1.90 -14.39
N PHE A 44 8.57 2.20 -15.29
CA PHE A 44 8.68 3.50 -15.95
C PHE A 44 8.45 3.35 -17.45
N ASN A 45 7.82 4.34 -18.06
CA ASN A 45 7.88 4.52 -19.51
C ASN A 45 9.23 5.11 -19.84
N ASN A 46 9.86 4.58 -20.90
CA ASN A 46 11.11 5.11 -21.42
C ASN A 46 10.84 5.64 -22.83
N ALA A 47 11.11 6.90 -23.08
CA ALA A 47 11.11 7.51 -24.38
C ALA A 47 12.53 7.97 -24.72
N GLU A 48 13.07 7.47 -25.84
CA GLU A 48 14.42 7.78 -26.29
C GLU A 48 14.36 8.42 -27.67
N LEU A 49 15.08 9.53 -27.84
CA LEU A 49 15.24 10.21 -29.11
C LEU A 49 16.68 10.03 -29.61
N TYR A 50 16.79 9.44 -30.76
CA TYR A 50 18.07 9.27 -31.45
C TYR A 50 18.16 10.23 -32.65
N ALA A 51 19.31 10.90 -32.80
CA ALA A 51 19.65 11.66 -34.00
C ALA A 51 21.09 11.34 -34.42
N ASN A 52 21.30 11.05 -35.72
CA ASN A 52 22.57 10.64 -36.31
C ASN A 52 23.21 9.44 -35.56
N ASP A 53 22.38 8.43 -35.23
CA ASP A 53 22.78 7.21 -34.51
C ASP A 53 23.32 7.44 -33.07
N VAL A 54 23.06 8.61 -32.49
CA VAL A 54 23.42 8.96 -31.12
C VAL A 54 22.17 9.25 -30.32
N LEU A 55 22.11 8.71 -29.09
CA LEU A 55 21.07 9.04 -28.15
C LEU A 55 21.18 10.53 -27.78
N CYS A 56 20.17 11.32 -28.16
CA CYS A 56 20.12 12.76 -27.91
C CYS A 56 19.36 13.10 -26.63
N GLU A 57 18.25 12.39 -26.37
CA GLU A 57 17.39 12.69 -25.25
C GLU A 57 16.69 11.40 -24.76
N SER A 58 16.51 11.28 -23.45
CA SER A 58 15.75 10.18 -22.83
C SER A 58 14.87 10.74 -21.73
N ASP A 59 13.59 10.32 -21.70
CA ASP A 59 12.63 10.68 -20.67
C ASP A 59 12.08 9.42 -19.99
N TYR A 60 12.07 9.44 -18.67
CA TYR A 60 11.58 8.35 -17.83
C TYR A 60 10.42 8.86 -16.97
N THR A 61 9.20 8.44 -17.27
CA THR A 61 8.01 8.78 -16.50
C THR A 61 7.46 7.55 -15.80
N PHE A 62 7.09 7.71 -14.51
CA PHE A 62 6.46 6.65 -13.74
C PHE A 62 5.14 6.24 -14.39
N LYS A 63 4.94 4.94 -14.60
CA LYS A 63 3.74 4.38 -15.20
C LYS A 63 2.83 3.74 -14.16
N LYS A 64 3.37 2.82 -13.40
CA LYS A 64 2.72 2.09 -12.30
C LYS A 64 3.77 1.38 -11.47
N GLY A 65 3.40 0.82 -10.33
CA GLY A 65 4.29 -0.04 -9.55
C GLY A 65 3.57 -1.29 -9.07
N ALA A 66 4.23 -2.44 -9.17
CA ALA A 66 3.72 -3.66 -8.57
C ALA A 66 4.06 -3.66 -7.06
N LEU A 67 3.04 -3.87 -6.23
CA LEU A 67 3.14 -4.00 -4.77
C LEU A 67 2.73 -5.42 -4.39
N ALA A 68 3.59 -6.14 -3.69
CA ALA A 68 3.29 -7.45 -3.16
C ALA A 68 3.55 -7.45 -1.66
N LEU A 69 2.55 -7.85 -0.89
CA LEU A 69 2.60 -7.95 0.57
C LEU A 69 2.45 -9.41 0.98
N THR A 70 3.27 -9.86 1.92
CA THR A 70 3.08 -11.15 2.59
C THR A 70 2.46 -10.89 3.96
N VAL A 71 1.31 -11.49 4.23
CA VAL A 71 0.59 -11.35 5.50
C VAL A 71 0.54 -12.68 6.24
N ALA A 72 0.68 -12.63 7.56
CA ALA A 72 0.70 -13.82 8.41
C ALA A 72 -0.70 -14.28 8.83
N ASP A 73 -1.73 -13.54 8.51
CA ASP A 73 -3.11 -13.85 8.89
C ASP A 73 -4.03 -13.70 7.68
N ASP A 74 -4.96 -14.64 7.56
CA ASP A 74 -6.02 -14.60 6.55
C ASP A 74 -7.25 -13.94 7.19
N ASN A 75 -7.36 -12.61 7.00
CA ASN A 75 -8.49 -11.85 7.49
C ASN A 75 -9.51 -11.64 6.36
N ASP A 76 -10.55 -12.47 6.34
CA ASP A 76 -11.61 -12.42 5.32
C ASP A 76 -12.25 -11.03 5.20
N ALA A 77 -12.42 -10.32 6.32
CA ALA A 77 -13.03 -9.00 6.32
C ALA A 77 -12.12 -7.95 5.64
N LEU A 78 -10.82 -7.99 5.92
CA LEU A 78 -9.84 -7.16 5.23
C LEU A 78 -9.79 -7.50 3.74
N GLY A 79 -9.75 -8.81 3.42
CA GLY A 79 -9.77 -9.28 2.03
C GLY A 79 -10.99 -8.80 1.26
N ALA A 80 -12.16 -8.87 1.88
CA ALA A 80 -13.41 -8.38 1.30
C ALA A 80 -13.36 -6.86 1.06
N GLU A 81 -12.85 -6.08 2.00
CA GLU A 81 -12.70 -4.63 1.86
C GLU A 81 -11.74 -4.29 0.72
N LEU A 82 -10.58 -4.95 0.65
CA LEU A 82 -9.56 -4.68 -0.36
C LEU A 82 -10.02 -5.02 -1.78
N LEU A 83 -10.82 -6.08 -1.93
CA LEU A 83 -11.32 -6.55 -3.23
C LEU A 83 -12.70 -5.99 -3.60
N GLY A 84 -13.37 -5.32 -2.66
CA GLY A 84 -14.73 -4.80 -2.87
C GLY A 84 -15.82 -5.88 -2.82
N ASN A 85 -15.54 -7.00 -2.15
CA ASN A 85 -16.49 -8.09 -2.01
C ASN A 85 -17.61 -7.73 -1.02
N THR A 86 -18.74 -8.39 -1.17
CA THR A 86 -19.90 -8.18 -0.28
C THR A 86 -19.75 -9.02 0.99
N VAL A 87 -19.82 -8.35 2.14
CA VAL A 87 -19.89 -9.01 3.44
C VAL A 87 -21.33 -9.07 3.90
N ALA A 88 -21.81 -10.25 4.26
CA ALA A 88 -23.16 -10.43 4.77
C ALA A 88 -23.35 -9.74 6.14
N SER A 89 -24.60 -9.50 6.53
CA SER A 89 -24.95 -8.80 7.77
C SER A 89 -24.50 -9.52 9.06
N ASN A 90 -24.19 -10.82 8.97
CA ASN A 90 -23.62 -11.60 10.06
C ASN A 90 -22.09 -11.34 10.26
N GLY A 91 -21.45 -10.64 9.31
CA GLY A 91 -20.04 -10.29 9.37
C GLY A 91 -19.04 -11.42 9.10
N THR A 92 -19.53 -12.62 8.78
CA THR A 92 -18.68 -13.83 8.61
C THR A 92 -18.74 -14.43 7.21
N GLU A 93 -19.78 -14.15 6.46
CA GLU A 93 -19.95 -14.67 5.10
C GLU A 93 -19.49 -13.60 4.10
N VAL A 94 -18.54 -13.94 3.26
CA VAL A 94 -18.02 -13.09 2.18
C VAL A 94 -18.43 -13.71 0.85
N THR A 95 -19.05 -12.92 -0.01
CA THR A 95 -19.43 -13.33 -1.37
C THR A 95 -18.67 -12.48 -2.37
N SER A 96 -17.94 -13.14 -3.27
CA SER A 96 -17.25 -12.49 -4.40
C SER A 96 -18.10 -12.60 -5.66
N ASN A 97 -18.25 -11.50 -6.38
CA ASN A 97 -18.97 -11.42 -7.64
C ASN A 97 -18.05 -10.93 -8.76
N VAL A 98 -18.28 -11.35 -9.98
CA VAL A 98 -17.54 -10.92 -11.16
C VAL A 98 -17.68 -9.41 -11.43
N GLU A 99 -18.73 -8.79 -10.92
CA GLU A 99 -19.02 -7.37 -11.05
C GLU A 99 -18.48 -6.52 -9.88
N ASP A 100 -17.84 -7.15 -8.89
CA ASP A 100 -17.24 -6.43 -7.75
C ASP A 100 -16.17 -5.45 -8.23
N MET A 101 -16.31 -4.20 -7.83
CA MET A 101 -15.36 -3.15 -8.15
C MET A 101 -14.37 -2.96 -7.00
N GLN A 102 -13.11 -3.26 -7.26
CA GLN A 102 -12.05 -3.06 -6.27
C GLN A 102 -11.89 -1.56 -5.96
N PRO A 103 -12.00 -1.17 -4.69
CA PRO A 103 -11.74 0.21 -4.27
C PRO A 103 -10.26 0.57 -4.42
N GLU A 104 -9.96 1.85 -4.40
CA GLU A 104 -8.60 2.36 -4.38
C GLU A 104 -8.29 2.90 -2.98
N PHE A 105 -7.04 2.75 -2.57
CA PHE A 105 -6.58 3.04 -1.21
C PHE A 105 -5.34 3.92 -1.22
N GLY A 106 -5.21 4.78 -0.22
CA GLY A 106 -3.91 5.19 0.25
C GLY A 106 -3.31 4.09 1.12
N TYR A 107 -2.06 3.77 0.89
CA TYR A 107 -1.32 2.77 1.64
C TYR A 107 0.03 3.33 2.07
N GLY A 108 0.44 3.08 3.29
CA GLY A 108 1.75 3.47 3.74
C GLY A 108 2.27 2.59 4.87
N HIS A 109 3.59 2.60 5.03
CA HIS A 109 4.27 1.80 6.02
C HIS A 109 5.52 2.49 6.58
N ILE A 110 6.05 1.94 7.66
CA ILE A 110 7.21 2.47 8.37
C ILE A 110 8.35 1.47 8.33
N ILE A 111 9.52 1.92 7.87
CA ILE A 111 10.75 1.12 7.79
C ILE A 111 11.77 1.66 8.78
N PRO A 112 12.15 0.90 9.81
CA PRO A 112 13.30 1.25 10.63
C PRO A 112 14.59 1.12 9.83
N LYS A 113 15.44 2.13 9.90
CA LYS A 113 16.77 2.12 9.27
C LYS A 113 17.83 2.67 10.21
N VAL A 114 19.09 2.30 10.01
CA VAL A 114 20.24 2.87 10.73
C VAL A 114 21.03 3.79 9.82
N VAL A 115 21.21 5.02 10.27
CA VAL A 115 21.95 6.05 9.57
C VAL A 115 23.01 6.61 10.54
N GLY A 116 24.28 6.39 10.25
CA GLY A 116 25.38 6.88 11.11
C GLY A 116 25.34 6.32 12.54
N GLY A 117 24.90 5.06 12.72
CA GLY A 117 24.77 4.44 14.04
C GLY A 117 23.46 4.80 14.79
N VAL A 118 22.68 5.72 14.27
CA VAL A 118 21.41 6.15 14.88
C VAL A 118 20.23 5.51 14.18
N ARG A 119 19.27 4.96 14.96
CA ARG A 119 18.01 4.43 14.42
C ARG A 119 17.11 5.59 14.02
N LYS A 120 16.56 5.50 12.80
CA LYS A 120 15.58 6.40 12.24
C LYS A 120 14.44 5.60 11.63
N TYR A 121 13.32 6.26 11.35
CA TYR A 121 12.11 5.66 10.83
C TYR A 121 11.72 6.35 9.52
N LYS A 122 11.81 5.61 8.41
CA LYS A 122 11.35 6.11 7.10
C LYS A 122 9.89 5.71 6.92
N VAL A 123 9.06 6.68 6.62
CA VAL A 123 7.69 6.46 6.13
C VAL A 123 7.75 6.40 4.62
N GLU A 124 7.16 5.37 4.01
CA GLU A 124 6.88 5.30 2.58
C GLU A 124 5.36 5.25 2.42
N PHE A 125 4.82 6.11 1.57
CA PHE A 125 3.38 6.28 1.37
C PHE A 125 3.04 6.31 -0.10
N PHE A 126 2.09 5.48 -0.51
CA PHE A 126 1.53 5.39 -1.86
C PHE A 126 0.10 5.91 -1.84
N PRO A 127 -0.17 7.08 -2.46
CA PRO A 127 -1.48 7.72 -2.35
C PRO A 127 -2.60 6.99 -3.09
N ARG A 128 -2.27 6.15 -4.07
CA ARG A 128 -3.25 5.41 -4.87
C ARG A 128 -2.78 3.99 -5.16
N VAL A 129 -3.35 3.04 -4.45
CA VAL A 129 -3.09 1.61 -4.60
C VAL A 129 -4.41 0.90 -4.86
N LYS A 130 -4.41 -0.02 -5.81
CA LYS A 130 -5.51 -0.94 -6.08
C LYS A 130 -5.04 -2.36 -5.81
N PHE A 131 -5.65 -3.03 -4.86
CA PHE A 131 -5.37 -4.43 -4.59
C PHE A 131 -6.17 -5.30 -5.55
N THR A 132 -5.51 -6.28 -6.14
CA THR A 132 -6.07 -7.04 -7.26
C THR A 132 -6.23 -8.51 -6.99
N LYS A 133 -5.48 -9.05 -6.04
CA LYS A 133 -5.47 -10.47 -5.77
C LYS A 133 -5.00 -10.77 -4.35
N ILE A 134 -5.68 -11.72 -3.73
CA ILE A 134 -5.23 -12.37 -2.49
C ILE A 134 -5.07 -13.85 -2.79
N THR A 135 -3.92 -14.42 -2.44
CA THR A 135 -3.62 -15.83 -2.65
C THR A 135 -3.27 -16.46 -1.30
N SER A 136 -3.97 -17.50 -0.94
CA SER A 136 -3.72 -18.28 0.28
C SER A 136 -3.13 -19.64 -0.08
N ASP A 137 -2.02 -20.00 0.54
CA ASP A 137 -1.42 -21.34 0.43
C ASP A 137 -1.81 -22.18 1.64
N ASN A 138 -2.69 -23.14 1.45
CA ASN A 138 -3.16 -24.04 2.49
C ASN A 138 -2.35 -25.35 2.45
N LYS A 139 -1.59 -25.63 3.51
CA LYS A 139 -0.83 -26.87 3.67
C LYS A 139 -1.48 -27.77 4.69
N THR A 140 -1.51 -29.08 4.41
CA THR A 140 -1.94 -30.09 5.39
C THR A 140 -0.92 -30.17 6.53
N ARG A 141 -1.41 -30.31 7.76
CA ARG A 141 -0.57 -30.50 8.95
C ARG A 141 0.26 -31.79 8.83
N GLY A 142 1.58 -31.65 8.78
CA GLY A 142 2.55 -32.77 8.87
C GLY A 142 3.04 -33.00 10.31
N GLU A 143 4.18 -33.64 10.48
CA GLU A 143 4.83 -33.83 11.79
C GLU A 143 5.32 -32.53 12.44
N SER A 144 5.61 -31.50 11.62
CA SER A 144 5.92 -30.14 12.08
C SER A 144 4.78 -29.17 11.75
N VAL A 145 4.57 -28.20 12.64
CA VAL A 145 3.61 -27.10 12.40
C VAL A 145 4.30 -26.05 11.53
N GLU A 146 3.88 -25.95 10.28
CA GLU A 146 4.27 -24.84 9.40
C GLU A 146 3.13 -23.79 9.36
N PHE A 147 3.48 -22.52 9.56
CA PHE A 147 2.52 -21.45 9.41
C PHE A 147 2.36 -21.10 7.93
N SER A 148 1.11 -21.03 7.48
CA SER A 148 0.79 -20.53 6.14
C SER A 148 0.78 -19.00 6.17
N THR A 149 1.19 -18.38 5.07
CA THR A 149 1.10 -16.94 4.83
C THR A 149 0.28 -16.69 3.58
N SER A 150 -0.47 -15.59 3.56
CA SER A 150 -1.21 -15.16 2.38
C SER A 150 -0.43 -14.05 1.66
N SER A 151 -0.52 -14.02 0.33
CA SER A 151 0.06 -12.96 -0.49
C SER A 151 -1.05 -12.03 -0.98
N VAL A 152 -0.87 -10.72 -0.77
CA VAL A 152 -1.76 -9.68 -1.25
C VAL A 152 -1.03 -8.90 -2.34
N GLU A 153 -1.56 -8.96 -3.56
CA GLU A 153 -0.99 -8.25 -4.70
C GLU A 153 -1.78 -6.98 -5.00
N GLY A 154 -1.07 -5.90 -5.25
CA GLY A 154 -1.64 -4.61 -5.60
C GLY A 154 -0.83 -3.87 -6.66
N THR A 155 -1.43 -2.83 -7.20
CA THR A 155 -0.77 -1.93 -8.16
C THR A 155 -0.87 -0.51 -7.67
N VAL A 156 0.28 0.16 -7.60
CA VAL A 156 0.39 1.60 -7.32
C VAL A 156 0.23 2.36 -8.62
N PHE A 157 -0.64 3.35 -8.61
CA PHE A 157 -0.88 4.25 -9.74
C PHE A 157 -0.54 5.70 -9.36
N PRO A 158 -0.14 6.52 -10.34
CA PRO A 158 -0.11 7.96 -10.10
C PRO A 158 -1.54 8.47 -9.90
N LEU A 159 -1.69 9.52 -9.09
CA LEU A 159 -2.98 10.18 -8.90
C LEU A 159 -3.46 10.79 -10.23
N ASP A 160 -4.68 10.45 -10.64
CA ASP A 160 -5.36 11.04 -11.80
C ASP A 160 -6.12 12.31 -11.44
N ARG A 161 -6.31 12.57 -10.17
CA ARG A 161 -6.94 13.74 -9.56
C ARG A 161 -6.27 14.11 -8.25
N ALA A 162 -6.45 15.31 -7.78
CA ALA A 162 -5.98 15.71 -6.46
C ALA A 162 -6.79 14.95 -5.38
N VAL A 163 -6.11 14.33 -4.44
CA VAL A 163 -6.70 13.58 -3.31
C VAL A 163 -6.04 14.06 -2.03
N ASN A 164 -6.83 14.43 -1.04
CA ASN A 164 -6.35 14.77 0.31
C ASN A 164 -5.18 15.79 0.34
N GLY A 165 -5.22 16.79 -0.57
CA GLY A 165 -4.16 17.79 -0.68
C GLY A 165 -2.93 17.38 -1.49
N LEU A 166 -2.88 16.14 -1.99
CA LEU A 166 -1.85 15.65 -2.91
C LEU A 166 -2.22 16.05 -4.35
N LYS A 167 -1.21 16.18 -5.20
CA LYS A 167 -1.37 16.67 -6.57
C LYS A 167 -1.55 15.52 -7.57
N VAL A 168 -2.14 15.84 -8.71
CA VAL A 168 -2.18 14.95 -9.86
C VAL A 168 -0.76 14.55 -10.25
N GLY A 169 -0.54 13.26 -10.49
CA GLY A 169 0.76 12.69 -10.82
C GLY A 169 1.58 12.21 -9.62
N ASP A 170 1.24 12.60 -8.38
CA ASP A 170 1.91 12.07 -7.20
C ASP A 170 1.65 10.55 -7.09
N TRP A 171 2.71 9.76 -6.89
CA TRP A 171 2.61 8.31 -6.77
C TRP A 171 3.34 7.74 -5.54
N GLU A 172 4.29 8.49 -4.98
CA GLU A 172 5.01 8.16 -3.74
C GLU A 172 5.29 9.42 -2.95
N LYS A 173 5.18 9.33 -1.64
CA LYS A 173 5.66 10.33 -0.70
C LYS A 173 6.41 9.65 0.42
N HIS A 174 7.59 10.14 0.76
CA HIS A 174 8.37 9.57 1.86
C HIS A 174 9.03 10.66 2.69
N ASP A 175 9.25 10.34 3.98
CA ASP A 175 10.00 11.18 4.90
C ASP A 175 10.69 10.31 5.96
N THR A 176 11.61 10.89 6.74
CA THR A 176 12.40 10.17 7.73
C THR A 176 12.43 10.90 9.05
N PHE A 177 11.98 10.22 10.10
CA PHE A 177 11.79 10.73 11.44
C PHE A 177 12.81 10.18 12.44
N ALA A 178 13.01 10.89 13.54
CA ALA A 178 13.90 10.45 14.62
C ALA A 178 13.24 9.40 15.50
N THR A 179 11.93 9.50 15.72
CA THR A 179 11.15 8.59 16.58
C THR A 179 10.08 7.84 15.80
N LEU A 180 9.65 6.71 16.35
CA LEU A 180 8.55 5.93 15.77
C LEU A 180 7.22 6.70 15.87
N GLU A 181 6.99 7.39 16.97
CA GLU A 181 5.76 8.15 17.24
C GLU A 181 5.56 9.28 16.24
N GLU A 182 6.64 10.03 15.92
CA GLU A 182 6.60 11.06 14.86
C GLU A 182 6.25 10.45 13.48
N ALA A 183 6.86 9.31 13.16
CA ALA A 183 6.60 8.60 11.91
C ALA A 183 5.15 8.11 11.82
N GLU A 184 4.59 7.56 12.90
CA GLU A 184 3.20 7.13 12.99
C GLU A 184 2.24 8.32 12.85
N THR A 185 2.48 9.40 13.58
CA THR A 185 1.67 10.62 13.50
C THR A 185 1.65 11.20 12.07
N TYR A 186 2.81 11.20 11.42
CA TYR A 186 2.91 11.67 10.04
C TYR A 186 2.13 10.77 9.07
N LEU A 187 2.27 9.45 9.19
CA LEU A 187 1.55 8.50 8.35
C LEU A 187 0.04 8.59 8.57
N ASP A 188 -0.40 8.70 9.82
CA ASP A 188 -1.81 8.91 10.16
C ASP A 188 -2.36 10.21 9.56
N GLY A 189 -1.58 11.29 9.62
CA GLY A 189 -1.96 12.57 9.02
C GLY A 189 -2.13 12.50 7.50
N LEU A 190 -1.34 11.66 6.80
CA LEU A 190 -1.47 11.46 5.35
C LEU A 190 -2.75 10.71 4.97
N LEU A 191 -3.17 9.75 5.80
CA LEU A 191 -4.32 8.87 5.58
C LEU A 191 -5.62 9.42 6.21
N THR A 192 -5.54 10.42 7.07
CA THR A 192 -6.70 11.11 7.64
C THR A 192 -7.30 12.04 6.58
N PRO A 193 -8.64 12.06 6.40
CA PRO A 193 -9.26 12.99 5.45
C PRO A 193 -8.91 14.44 5.81
N SER A 194 -8.46 15.21 4.81
CA SER A 194 -8.22 16.65 4.98
C SER A 194 -9.54 17.39 5.23
N GLU A 195 -9.50 18.41 6.04
CA GLU A 195 -10.66 19.28 6.29
C GLU A 195 -11.20 19.97 5.01
#